data_4e69dd402aec047435892ccee6fc248f
#
_entry.id   4e69dd402aec047435892ccee6fc248f
#
_cell.length_a   1.000
_cell.length_b   1.000
_cell.length_c   1.000
_cell.angle_alpha   90.00
_cell.angle_beta   90.00
_cell.angle_gamma   90.00
#
_symmetry.space_group_name_H-M   'P 1'
#
loop_
_entity.id
_entity.type
_entity.pdbx_description
1 polymer ?
#
loop_
_entity_poly.entity_id
_entity_poly.type
_entity_poly.pdbx_seq_one_letter_code
_entity_poly.pdbx_strand_id
1 'polypeptide(L)'
;MANELILIVEDNEKNMRLARDMLQVKGYRTIEAETAEVALELVTQQIPDLVLMDIQLPGMNGMQALGQLRAMPATQHIPVIAFTASVMPQDRHLIMGAGFNAFVSKPINVKEFIATIAATLEKEKK
;
A
#
# COMPACT_ATOMS: atom_id res chain seq x y z
N MET A 1 14.14 -5.00 14.76
CA MET A 1 12.71 -5.30 14.86
C MET A 1 11.91 -4.34 13.99
N ALA A 2 10.88 -4.86 13.36
CA ALA A 2 9.99 -4.01 12.59
C ALA A 2 9.21 -3.09 13.54
N ASN A 3 8.96 -1.89 13.13
CA ASN A 3 8.18 -0.92 13.90
C ASN A 3 7.65 0.16 12.96
N GLU A 4 7.83 -0.04 11.69
CA GLU A 4 7.37 0.92 10.68
C GLU A 4 5.85 0.98 10.67
N LEU A 5 5.32 2.15 10.34
CA LEU A 5 3.90 2.37 10.24
C LEU A 5 3.44 2.16 8.81
N ILE A 6 2.49 1.26 8.61
CA ILE A 6 1.95 0.94 7.30
C ILE A 6 0.49 1.33 7.22
N LEU A 7 0.15 2.15 6.23
CA LEU A 7 -1.23 2.51 5.95
C LEU A 7 -1.78 1.49 4.96
N ILE A 8 -2.87 0.83 5.34
CA ILE A 8 -3.56 -0.13 4.48
C ILE A 8 -4.81 0.52 3.94
N VAL A 9 -4.92 0.61 2.61
CA VAL A 9 -6.08 1.20 1.95
C VAL A 9 -6.79 0.09 1.18
N GLU A 10 -7.93 -0.35 1.71
CA GLU A 10 -8.65 -1.51 1.22
C GLU A 10 -10.12 -1.41 1.63
N ASP A 11 -11.04 -1.58 0.69
CA ASP A 11 -12.48 -1.49 0.98
C ASP A 11 -13.10 -2.83 1.38
N ASN A 12 -12.41 -3.94 1.12
CA ASN A 12 -12.89 -5.26 1.50
C ASN A 12 -12.41 -5.59 2.91
N GLU A 13 -13.35 -5.75 3.85
CA GLU A 13 -13.04 -5.99 5.26
C GLU A 13 -12.18 -7.23 5.48
N LYS A 14 -12.44 -8.29 4.73
CA LYS A 14 -11.71 -9.55 4.85
C LYS A 14 -10.25 -9.37 4.43
N ASN A 15 -10.02 -8.70 3.31
CA ASN A 15 -8.66 -8.42 2.84
C ASN A 15 -7.92 -7.48 3.78
N MET A 16 -8.62 -6.47 4.30
CA MET A 16 -8.06 -5.53 5.26
C MET A 16 -7.57 -6.26 6.51
N ARG A 17 -8.43 -7.12 7.07
CA ARG A 17 -8.10 -7.88 8.28
C ARG A 17 -6.91 -8.79 8.05
N LEU A 18 -6.89 -9.48 6.92
CA LEU A 18 -5.83 -10.41 6.59
C LEU A 18 -4.48 -9.68 6.49
N ALA A 19 -4.44 -8.57 5.76
CA ALA A 19 -3.22 -7.77 5.62
C ALA A 19 -2.75 -7.24 6.96
N ARG A 20 -3.68 -6.67 7.74
CA ARG A 20 -3.38 -6.12 9.06
C ARG A 20 -2.77 -7.17 9.98
N ASP A 21 -3.42 -8.35 10.06
CA ASP A 21 -2.98 -9.40 10.98
C ASP A 21 -1.58 -9.89 10.61
N MET A 22 -1.31 -10.08 9.33
CA MET A 22 0.01 -10.50 8.87
C MET A 22 1.09 -9.49 9.21
N LEU A 23 0.80 -8.21 9.01
CA LEU A 23 1.76 -7.15 9.30
C LEU A 23 2.03 -7.02 10.78
N GLN A 24 0.97 -7.09 11.61
CA GLN A 24 1.12 -6.96 13.06
C GLN A 24 1.90 -8.13 13.66
N VAL A 25 1.73 -9.33 13.11
CA VAL A 25 2.51 -10.49 13.56
C VAL A 25 4.00 -10.27 13.35
N LYS A 26 4.37 -9.51 12.31
CA LYS A 26 5.78 -9.20 12.01
C LYS A 26 6.29 -7.95 12.74
N GLY A 27 5.48 -7.35 13.59
CA GLY A 27 5.87 -6.20 14.39
C GLY A 27 5.62 -4.84 13.77
N TYR A 28 4.99 -4.78 12.60
CA TYR A 28 4.63 -3.51 11.98
C TYR A 28 3.43 -2.88 12.68
N ARG A 29 3.41 -1.56 12.73
CA ARG A 29 2.23 -0.82 13.18
C ARG A 29 1.36 -0.56 11.96
N THR A 30 0.05 -0.53 12.13
CA THR A 30 -0.89 -0.36 11.01
C THR A 30 -1.91 0.72 11.30
N ILE A 31 -2.31 1.44 10.25
CA ILE A 31 -3.50 2.28 10.25
C ILE A 31 -4.32 1.88 9.02
N GLU A 32 -5.63 2.06 9.08
CA GLU A 32 -6.55 1.55 8.08
C GLU A 32 -7.40 2.64 7.46
N ALA A 33 -7.61 2.55 6.14
CA ALA A 33 -8.51 3.42 5.41
C ALA A 33 -9.34 2.57 4.46
N GLU A 34 -10.64 2.78 4.44
CA GLU A 34 -11.53 2.04 3.55
C GLU A 34 -11.65 2.66 2.16
N THR A 35 -11.28 3.94 2.04
CA THR A 35 -11.31 4.66 0.78
C THR A 35 -10.02 5.43 0.58
N ALA A 36 -9.76 5.82 -0.67
CA ALA A 36 -8.59 6.63 -0.99
C ALA A 36 -8.71 8.02 -0.34
N GLU A 37 -9.92 8.56 -0.30
CA GLU A 37 -10.16 9.87 0.30
C GLU A 37 -9.78 9.88 1.77
N VAL A 38 -10.19 8.85 2.52
CA VAL A 38 -9.82 8.72 3.94
C VAL A 38 -8.31 8.55 4.08
N ALA A 39 -7.70 7.76 3.18
CA ALA A 39 -6.26 7.56 3.20
C ALA A 39 -5.51 8.89 3.05
N LEU A 40 -5.95 9.73 2.12
CA LEU A 40 -5.31 11.02 1.88
C LEU A 40 -5.42 11.96 3.09
N GLU A 41 -6.51 11.87 3.84
CA GLU A 41 -6.65 12.61 5.08
C GLU A 41 -5.70 12.09 6.15
N LEU A 42 -5.62 10.78 6.29
CA LEU A 42 -4.79 10.16 7.33
C LEU A 42 -3.31 10.43 7.14
N VAL A 43 -2.83 10.47 5.89
CA VAL A 43 -1.41 10.71 5.64
C VAL A 43 -0.96 12.12 6.02
N THR A 44 -1.89 13.07 6.13
CA THR A 44 -1.56 14.41 6.58
C THR A 44 -1.48 14.50 8.10
N GLN A 45 -2.16 13.60 8.79
CA GLN A 45 -2.17 13.57 10.25
C GLN A 45 -1.05 12.70 10.80
N GLN A 46 -0.74 11.60 10.13
CA GLN A 46 0.29 10.68 10.55
C GLN A 46 0.93 10.08 9.30
N ILE A 47 2.16 10.50 9.04
CA ILE A 47 2.88 10.06 7.83
C ILE A 47 3.36 8.63 7.99
N PRO A 48 2.86 7.70 7.16
CA PRO A 48 3.29 6.30 7.24
C PRO A 48 4.66 6.09 6.58
N ASP A 49 5.28 5.00 6.91
CA ASP A 49 6.54 4.59 6.29
C ASP A 49 6.30 3.88 4.95
N LEU A 50 5.09 3.35 4.77
CA LEU A 50 4.71 2.64 3.56
C LEU A 50 3.19 2.65 3.43
N VAL A 51 2.69 2.69 2.19
CA VAL A 51 1.26 2.57 1.90
C VAL A 51 1.01 1.32 1.08
N LEU A 52 0.07 0.50 1.54
CA LEU A 52 -0.42 -0.65 0.79
C LEU A 52 -1.76 -0.23 0.20
N MET A 53 -1.82 -0.05 -1.11
CA MET A 53 -2.94 0.60 -1.79
C MET A 53 -3.68 -0.35 -2.73
N ASP A 54 -4.96 -0.59 -2.45
CA ASP A 54 -5.82 -1.32 -3.37
C ASP A 54 -6.01 -0.46 -4.63
N ILE A 55 -5.85 -1.07 -5.78
CA ILE A 55 -6.03 -0.38 -7.07
C ILE A 55 -7.52 -0.15 -7.35
N GLN A 56 -8.36 -1.11 -7.00
CA GLN A 56 -9.79 -1.09 -7.33
C GLN A 56 -10.63 -0.63 -6.14
N LEU A 57 -10.58 0.66 -5.87
CA LEU A 57 -11.39 1.27 -4.80
C LEU A 57 -12.60 1.98 -5.40
N PRO A 58 -13.72 2.03 -4.66
CA PRO A 58 -14.87 2.83 -5.09
C PRO A 58 -14.50 4.32 -5.01
N GLY A 59 -15.06 5.12 -5.89
CA GLY A 59 -14.74 6.53 -5.96
C GLY A 59 -13.35 6.74 -6.54
N MET A 60 -12.47 7.42 -5.81
CA MET A 60 -11.08 7.60 -6.24
C MET A 60 -10.35 6.26 -6.17
N ASN A 61 -9.80 5.80 -7.27
CA ASN A 61 -9.07 4.53 -7.30
C ASN A 61 -7.63 4.71 -6.84
N GLY A 62 -6.91 3.57 -6.69
CA GLY A 62 -5.54 3.59 -6.20
C GLY A 62 -4.56 4.35 -7.07
N MET A 63 -4.76 4.34 -8.39
CA MET A 63 -3.91 5.08 -9.32
C MET A 63 -4.03 6.58 -9.12
N GLN A 64 -5.27 7.05 -8.95
CA GLN A 64 -5.54 8.46 -8.69
C GLN A 64 -4.98 8.89 -7.35
N ALA A 65 -5.13 8.05 -6.34
CA ALA A 65 -4.60 8.32 -5.00
C ALA A 65 -3.07 8.42 -5.03
N LEU A 66 -2.42 7.55 -5.78
CA LEU A 66 -0.96 7.60 -5.94
C LEU A 66 -0.53 8.95 -6.52
N GLY A 67 -1.25 9.43 -7.54
CA GLY A 67 -0.98 10.72 -8.14
C GLY A 67 -1.05 11.86 -7.12
N GLN A 68 -2.05 11.80 -6.24
CA GLN A 68 -2.21 12.80 -5.18
C GLN A 68 -1.04 12.73 -4.18
N LEU A 69 -0.64 11.53 -3.79
CA LEU A 69 0.48 11.35 -2.86
C LEU A 69 1.78 11.91 -3.45
N ARG A 70 2.02 11.65 -4.73
CA ARG A 70 3.23 12.11 -5.41
C ARG A 70 3.25 13.62 -5.64
N ALA A 71 2.08 14.25 -5.63
CA ALA A 71 1.95 15.70 -5.80
C ALA A 71 2.20 16.50 -4.52
N MET A 72 2.10 15.84 -3.35
CA MET A 72 2.29 16.50 -2.06
C MET A 72 3.73 16.34 -1.57
N PRO A 73 4.45 17.43 -1.24
CA PRO A 73 5.84 17.32 -0.79
C PRO A 73 6.04 16.39 0.41
N ALA A 74 5.09 16.37 1.34
CA ALA A 74 5.22 15.55 2.55
C ALA A 74 5.12 14.05 2.27
N THR A 75 4.49 13.66 1.16
CA THR A 75 4.19 12.26 0.87
C THR A 75 4.80 11.75 -0.44
N GLN A 76 5.41 12.63 -1.22
CA GLN A 76 5.88 12.27 -2.56
C GLN A 76 6.93 11.16 -2.58
N HIS A 77 7.62 10.94 -1.48
CA HIS A 77 8.68 9.92 -1.37
C HIS A 77 8.25 8.66 -0.63
N ILE A 78 7.02 8.60 -0.13
CA ILE A 78 6.55 7.42 0.60
C ILE A 78 6.41 6.25 -0.37
N PRO A 79 7.01 5.08 -0.07
CA PRO A 79 6.83 3.91 -0.93
C PRO A 79 5.37 3.43 -0.90
N VAL A 80 4.82 3.15 -2.07
CA VAL A 80 3.45 2.69 -2.22
C VAL A 80 3.46 1.36 -2.97
N ILE A 81 2.86 0.35 -2.35
CA ILE A 81 2.73 -0.97 -2.96
C ILE A 81 1.30 -1.15 -3.45
N ALA A 82 1.14 -1.49 -4.72
CA ALA A 82 -0.17 -1.76 -5.29
C ALA A 82 -0.67 -3.12 -4.80
N PHE A 83 -1.94 -3.19 -4.40
CA PHE A 83 -2.57 -4.42 -3.93
C PHE A 83 -3.72 -4.70 -4.90
N THR A 84 -3.58 -5.74 -5.73
CA THR A 84 -4.49 -5.93 -6.85
C THR A 84 -4.81 -7.39 -7.13
N ALA A 85 -6.04 -7.64 -7.57
CA ALA A 85 -6.46 -8.96 -8.04
C ALA A 85 -6.02 -9.20 -9.48
N SER A 86 -5.65 -8.15 -10.21
CA SER A 86 -5.25 -8.26 -11.61
C SER A 86 -3.79 -8.68 -11.73
N VAL A 87 -3.55 -9.74 -12.47
CA VAL A 87 -2.19 -10.28 -12.64
C VAL A 87 -1.79 -10.36 -14.12
N MET A 88 -2.56 -9.72 -14.99
CA MET A 88 -2.24 -9.70 -16.42
C MET A 88 -0.97 -8.86 -16.67
N PRO A 89 -0.10 -9.28 -17.59
CA PRO A 89 1.15 -8.56 -17.84
C PRO A 89 0.95 -7.07 -18.18
N GLN A 90 -0.06 -6.73 -18.96
CA GLN A 90 -0.33 -5.34 -19.30
C GLN A 90 -0.73 -4.51 -18.08
N ASP A 91 -1.45 -5.12 -17.13
CA ASP A 91 -1.85 -4.44 -15.91
C ASP A 91 -0.65 -4.19 -15.00
N ARG A 92 0.25 -5.15 -14.90
CA ARG A 92 1.50 -4.99 -14.15
C ARG A 92 2.33 -3.86 -14.71
N HIS A 93 2.41 -3.79 -16.03
CA HIS A 93 3.17 -2.75 -16.71
C HIS A 93 2.59 -1.36 -16.41
N LEU A 94 1.27 -1.23 -16.45
CA LEU A 94 0.60 0.02 -16.12
C LEU A 94 0.80 0.42 -14.67
N ILE A 95 0.70 -0.53 -13.75
CA ILE A 95 0.88 -0.29 -12.32
C ILE A 95 2.30 0.20 -12.04
N MET A 96 3.30 -0.49 -12.53
CA MET A 96 4.68 -0.09 -12.29
C MET A 96 5.04 1.21 -12.99
N GLY A 97 4.47 1.43 -14.18
CA GLY A 97 4.67 2.67 -14.92
C GLY A 97 4.02 3.88 -14.27
N ALA A 98 3.01 3.66 -13.42
CA ALA A 98 2.32 4.76 -12.72
C ALA A 98 3.12 5.31 -11.55
N GLY A 99 4.13 4.58 -11.07
CA GLY A 99 4.98 5.04 -9.98
C GLY A 99 4.84 4.26 -8.68
N PHE A 100 4.14 3.12 -8.69
CA PHE A 100 4.14 2.23 -7.53
C PHE A 100 5.52 1.59 -7.37
N ASN A 101 5.92 1.40 -6.13
CA ASN A 101 7.23 0.82 -5.84
C ASN A 101 7.27 -0.69 -6.02
N ALA A 102 6.12 -1.34 -5.84
CA ALA A 102 5.99 -2.78 -6.01
C ALA A 102 4.51 -3.12 -6.13
N PHE A 103 4.17 -4.38 -6.33
CA PHE A 103 2.78 -4.80 -6.26
C PHE A 103 2.66 -6.17 -5.60
N VAL A 104 1.51 -6.42 -4.98
CA VAL A 104 1.17 -7.69 -4.35
C VAL A 104 -0.17 -8.13 -4.93
N SER A 105 -0.25 -9.36 -5.36
CA SER A 105 -1.49 -9.89 -5.94
C SER A 105 -2.42 -10.45 -4.88
N LYS A 106 -3.71 -10.40 -5.17
CA LYS A 106 -4.75 -11.05 -4.37
C LYS A 106 -5.08 -12.41 -5.02
N PRO A 107 -5.37 -13.45 -4.25
CA PRO A 107 -5.38 -13.50 -2.79
C PRO A 107 -3.97 -13.43 -2.21
N ILE A 108 -3.87 -12.99 -0.96
CA ILE A 108 -2.58 -12.78 -0.31
C ILE A 108 -1.84 -14.11 -0.13
N ASN A 109 -0.60 -14.14 -0.61
CA ASN A 109 0.35 -15.21 -0.28
C ASN A 109 1.23 -14.64 0.83
N VAL A 110 1.16 -15.22 2.02
CA VAL A 110 1.81 -14.69 3.22
C VAL A 110 3.31 -14.43 3.01
N LYS A 111 4.00 -15.43 2.51
CA LYS A 111 5.45 -15.37 2.33
C LYS A 111 5.85 -14.26 1.36
N GLU A 112 5.18 -14.22 0.23
CA GLU A 112 5.44 -13.23 -0.81
C GLU A 112 5.08 -11.82 -0.36
N PHE A 113 3.94 -11.70 0.33
CA PHE A 113 3.46 -10.42 0.84
C PHE A 113 4.47 -9.81 1.82
N ILE A 114 4.87 -10.58 2.81
CA ILE A 114 5.82 -10.10 3.83
C ILE A 114 7.17 -9.80 3.20
N ALA A 115 7.63 -10.63 2.29
CA ALA A 115 8.91 -10.40 1.60
C ALA A 115 8.90 -9.10 0.80
N THR A 116 7.80 -8.82 0.12
CA THR A 116 7.66 -7.60 -0.69
C THR A 116 7.65 -6.36 0.20
N ILE A 117 6.92 -6.40 1.32
CA ILE A 117 6.87 -5.30 2.28
C ILE A 117 8.27 -5.02 2.83
N ALA A 118 8.93 -6.05 3.32
CA ALA A 118 10.26 -5.92 3.92
C ALA A 118 11.29 -5.40 2.92
N ALA A 119 11.29 -5.93 1.70
CA ALA A 119 12.22 -5.51 0.65
C ALA A 119 12.01 -4.05 0.25
N THR A 120 10.75 -3.62 0.17
CA THR A 120 10.43 -2.23 -0.21
C THR A 120 10.89 -1.26 0.88
N LEU A 121 10.63 -1.58 2.15
CA LEU A 121 11.06 -0.76 3.27
C LEU A 121 12.58 -0.66 3.36
N GLU A 122 13.26 -1.77 3.17
CA GLU A 122 14.73 -1.83 3.20
C GLU A 122 15.35 -0.95 2.12
N LYS A 123 14.78 -0.99 0.93
CA LYS A 123 15.24 -0.22 -0.21
C LYS A 123 15.15 1.28 0.03
N GLU A 124 14.07 1.71 0.70
CA GLU A 124 13.83 3.12 0.98
C GLU A 124 14.72 3.67 2.10
N LYS A 125 15.31 2.81 2.91
CA LYS A 125 16.20 3.23 3.98
C LYS A 125 17.61 3.54 3.50
N LYS A 126 17.91 3.23 2.26
CA LYS A 126 19.24 3.50 1.69
C LYS A 126 19.30 4.88 0.99
#